data_ddd47978a5afba078799f611e631767d
#
_entry.id   ddd47978a5afba078799f611e631767d
#
_cell.length_a   1.000
_cell.length_b   1.000
_cell.length_c   1.000
_cell.angle_alpha   90.00
_cell.angle_beta   90.00
_cell.angle_gamma   90.00
#
_symmetry.space_group_name_H-M   'P 1'
#
loop_
_entity.id
_entity.type
_entity.pdbx_description
1 polymer ?
#
loop_
_entity_poly.entity_id
_entity_poly.type
_entity_poly.pdbx_seq_one_letter_code
_entity_poly.pdbx_strand_id
1 'polypeptide(L)'
;ITVTIRKQEDVVRARPLLRQIDPGAVLAEEGRRFDLTLTEQTLRARRAAAVQQSIEVVRRRIDETGLREPTIQSQGSDRILVQLPGVKDPERIKRLLGKTAKMNFRLVDQSIPGADLHTSRAPPGSEILPSDNEVDRFGRPLLHLVRKRVMVAGESLEDAQATIDQGRPVVSFRFDAVGARKFGSVTQRNVGKPFAIVLDKKVISAPVIREPILGGSGIISGRFTTAAARDLALLLRTGALPVPLT
;
A
#
# COMPACT_ATOMS: atom_id res chain seq x y z
N ILE A 1 4.31 -23.38 -1.34
CA ILE A 1 4.93 -22.98 -0.05
C ILE A 1 5.13 -24.25 0.75
N THR A 2 6.37 -24.45 1.23
CA THR A 2 6.70 -25.58 2.09
C THR A 2 6.85 -25.12 3.54
N VAL A 3 6.19 -25.80 4.45
CA VAL A 3 6.27 -25.56 5.90
C VAL A 3 6.70 -26.84 6.59
N THR A 4 7.75 -26.79 7.40
CA THR A 4 8.22 -27.94 8.19
C THR A 4 7.98 -27.69 9.67
N ILE A 5 7.22 -28.56 10.31
CA ILE A 5 6.90 -28.49 11.74
C ILE A 5 8.07 -29.06 12.54
N ARG A 6 8.53 -28.34 13.57
CA ARG A 6 9.70 -28.73 14.36
C ARG A 6 9.44 -29.99 15.18
N LYS A 7 8.27 -30.07 15.81
CA LYS A 7 7.90 -31.19 16.70
C LYS A 7 6.77 -32.01 16.09
N GLN A 8 6.85 -33.33 16.17
CA GLN A 8 5.83 -34.24 15.65
C GLN A 8 4.45 -34.02 16.32
N GLU A 9 4.45 -33.76 17.61
CA GLU A 9 3.22 -33.50 18.39
C GLU A 9 2.41 -32.26 17.92
N ASP A 10 3.07 -31.28 17.28
CA ASP A 10 2.43 -30.06 16.77
C ASP A 10 1.80 -30.24 15.38
N VAL A 11 2.07 -31.36 14.69
CA VAL A 11 1.56 -31.59 13.30
C VAL A 11 0.05 -31.55 13.25
N VAL A 12 -0.62 -32.21 14.19
CA VAL A 12 -2.09 -32.28 14.24
C VAL A 12 -2.70 -30.89 14.47
N ARG A 13 -2.07 -30.05 15.30
CA ARG A 13 -2.50 -28.67 15.58
C ARG A 13 -2.20 -27.73 14.42
N ALA A 14 -1.12 -27.93 13.68
CA ALA A 14 -0.71 -27.11 12.56
C ALA A 14 -1.64 -27.28 11.34
N ARG A 15 -2.14 -28.47 11.08
CA ARG A 15 -2.98 -28.80 9.90
C ARG A 15 -4.17 -27.86 9.71
N PRO A 16 -5.07 -27.63 10.67
CA PRO A 16 -6.19 -26.73 10.51
C PRO A 16 -5.75 -25.27 10.31
N LEU A 17 -4.65 -24.84 10.96
CA LEU A 17 -4.11 -23.50 10.81
C LEU A 17 -3.54 -23.28 9.41
N LEU A 18 -2.83 -24.28 8.85
CA LEU A 18 -2.29 -24.20 7.50
C LEU A 18 -3.40 -24.16 6.43
N ARG A 19 -4.51 -24.90 6.62
CA ARG A 19 -5.68 -24.81 5.74
C ARG A 19 -6.36 -23.44 5.75
N GLN A 20 -6.29 -22.73 6.87
CA GLN A 20 -6.86 -21.39 6.98
C GLN A 20 -6.01 -20.32 6.28
N ILE A 21 -4.72 -20.57 6.03
CA ILE A 21 -3.83 -19.63 5.35
C ILE A 21 -4.36 -19.31 3.95
N ASP A 22 -4.78 -20.36 3.23
CA ASP A 22 -5.30 -20.23 1.89
C ASP A 22 -6.32 -21.33 1.58
N PRO A 23 -7.63 -21.03 1.63
CA PRO A 23 -8.69 -22.00 1.34
C PRO A 23 -8.65 -22.58 -0.07
N GLY A 24 -7.99 -21.88 -1.02
CA GLY A 24 -7.83 -22.33 -2.41
C GLY A 24 -6.57 -23.17 -2.67
N ALA A 25 -5.75 -23.40 -1.63
CA ALA A 25 -4.56 -24.22 -1.74
C ALA A 25 -4.85 -25.69 -1.43
N VAL A 26 -4.21 -26.58 -2.17
CA VAL A 26 -4.14 -28.02 -1.84
C VAL A 26 -2.99 -28.21 -0.85
N LEU A 27 -3.31 -28.83 0.27
CA LEU A 27 -2.35 -29.18 1.32
C LEU A 27 -1.93 -30.62 1.18
N ALA A 28 -0.71 -30.88 0.73
CA ALA A 28 -0.07 -32.18 0.76
C ALA A 28 0.74 -32.31 2.06
N GLU A 29 0.64 -33.46 2.75
CA GLU A 29 1.30 -33.73 4.03
C GLU A 29 2.22 -34.93 3.87
N GLU A 30 3.48 -34.76 4.25
CA GLU A 30 4.48 -35.81 4.29
C GLU A 30 5.22 -35.76 5.64
N GLY A 31 4.76 -36.55 6.59
CA GLY A 31 5.29 -36.55 7.96
C GLY A 31 5.15 -35.18 8.65
N ARG A 32 6.25 -34.44 8.83
CA ARG A 32 6.29 -33.12 9.42
C ARG A 32 6.31 -31.99 8.37
N ARG A 33 6.32 -32.35 7.10
CA ARG A 33 6.36 -31.42 5.99
C ARG A 33 4.97 -31.22 5.41
N PHE A 34 4.61 -29.97 5.19
CA PHE A 34 3.38 -29.56 4.53
C PHE A 34 3.74 -28.76 3.30
N ASP A 35 3.23 -29.18 2.15
CA ASP A 35 3.35 -28.44 0.89
C ASP A 35 1.98 -27.86 0.50
N LEU A 36 1.89 -26.52 0.49
CA LEU A 36 0.71 -25.80 0.02
C LEU A 36 0.95 -25.40 -1.43
N THR A 37 0.12 -25.91 -2.32
CA THR A 37 0.17 -25.62 -3.77
C THR A 37 -1.18 -25.11 -4.24
N LEU A 38 -1.16 -24.13 -5.15
CA LEU A 38 -2.38 -23.66 -5.81
C LEU A 38 -2.63 -24.49 -7.06
N THR A 39 -3.88 -24.90 -7.28
CA THR A 39 -4.27 -25.56 -8.53
C THR A 39 -4.26 -24.56 -9.70
N GLU A 40 -4.08 -25.06 -10.92
CA GLU A 40 -4.18 -24.24 -12.13
C GLU A 40 -5.54 -23.53 -12.22
N GLN A 41 -6.61 -24.19 -11.84
CA GLN A 41 -7.94 -23.60 -11.79
C GLN A 41 -8.01 -22.42 -10.81
N THR A 42 -7.49 -22.58 -9.59
CA THR A 42 -7.43 -21.51 -8.59
C THR A 42 -6.58 -20.34 -9.08
N LEU A 43 -5.43 -20.62 -9.71
CA LEU A 43 -4.59 -19.58 -10.30
C LEU A 43 -5.30 -18.79 -11.40
N ARG A 44 -5.99 -19.47 -12.30
CA ARG A 44 -6.78 -18.83 -13.36
C ARG A 44 -7.92 -17.97 -12.79
N ALA A 45 -8.65 -18.50 -11.81
CA ALA A 45 -9.71 -17.75 -11.14
C ALA A 45 -9.18 -16.48 -10.44
N ARG A 46 -8.03 -16.56 -9.74
CA ARG A 46 -7.40 -15.41 -9.10
C ARG A 46 -6.90 -14.37 -10.10
N ARG A 47 -6.32 -14.80 -11.22
CA ARG A 47 -5.91 -13.89 -12.29
C ARG A 47 -7.11 -13.14 -12.87
N ALA A 48 -8.17 -13.85 -13.20
CA ALA A 48 -9.39 -13.23 -13.70
C ALA A 48 -10.00 -12.24 -12.71
N ALA A 49 -10.06 -12.59 -11.42
CA ALA A 49 -10.53 -11.69 -10.37
C ALA A 49 -9.64 -10.45 -10.24
N ALA A 50 -8.31 -10.61 -10.28
CA ALA A 50 -7.37 -9.49 -10.23
C ALA A 50 -7.51 -8.55 -11.44
N VAL A 51 -7.73 -9.08 -12.66
CA VAL A 51 -7.98 -8.27 -13.85
C VAL A 51 -9.28 -7.47 -13.69
N GLN A 52 -10.37 -8.10 -13.26
CA GLN A 52 -11.65 -7.42 -13.06
C GLN A 52 -11.54 -6.32 -12.00
N GLN A 53 -10.92 -6.60 -10.86
CA GLN A 53 -10.68 -5.59 -9.83
C GLN A 53 -9.78 -4.45 -10.34
N SER A 54 -8.77 -4.76 -11.17
CA SER A 54 -7.92 -3.74 -11.78
C SER A 54 -8.70 -2.85 -12.74
N ILE A 55 -9.62 -3.42 -13.54
CA ILE A 55 -10.51 -2.65 -14.43
C ILE A 55 -11.34 -1.65 -13.63
N GLU A 56 -11.91 -2.05 -12.50
CA GLU A 56 -12.70 -1.17 -11.63
C GLU A 56 -11.86 -0.01 -11.06
N VAL A 57 -10.64 -0.29 -10.63
CA VAL A 57 -9.72 0.75 -10.14
C VAL A 57 -9.30 1.69 -11.27
N VAL A 58 -8.95 1.14 -12.45
CA VAL A 58 -8.58 1.92 -13.64
C VAL A 58 -9.74 2.83 -14.07
N ARG A 59 -10.97 2.30 -14.10
CA ARG A 59 -12.17 3.09 -14.41
C ARG A 59 -12.32 4.26 -13.46
N ARG A 60 -12.30 4.01 -12.14
CA ARG A 60 -12.38 5.10 -11.15
C ARG A 60 -11.28 6.13 -11.32
N ARG A 61 -10.05 5.72 -11.63
CA ARG A 61 -8.93 6.66 -11.87
C ARG A 61 -9.18 7.53 -13.08
N ILE A 62 -9.73 6.98 -14.16
CA ILE A 62 -10.04 7.71 -15.39
C ILE A 62 -11.21 8.67 -15.15
N ASP A 63 -12.28 8.21 -14.49
CA ASP A 63 -13.45 9.06 -14.16
C ASP A 63 -13.03 10.28 -13.35
N GLU A 64 -12.13 10.11 -12.38
CA GLU A 64 -11.56 11.20 -11.57
C GLU A 64 -10.69 12.19 -12.38
N THR A 65 -10.15 11.78 -13.53
CA THR A 65 -9.41 12.70 -14.41
C THR A 65 -10.32 13.58 -15.26
N GLY A 66 -11.64 13.31 -15.29
CA GLY A 66 -12.62 14.02 -16.09
C GLY A 66 -12.55 13.71 -17.59
N LEU A 67 -11.85 12.66 -18.00
CA LEU A 67 -11.82 12.18 -19.38
C LEU A 67 -13.17 11.56 -19.74
N ARG A 68 -13.66 11.88 -20.94
CA ARG A 68 -14.97 11.42 -21.42
C ARG A 68 -14.83 10.20 -22.33
N GLU A 69 -15.82 9.31 -22.25
CA GLU A 69 -15.97 8.15 -23.13
C GLU A 69 -14.75 7.20 -23.19
N PRO A 70 -14.19 6.78 -22.04
CA PRO A 70 -13.11 5.82 -22.04
C PRO A 70 -13.63 4.44 -22.46
N THR A 71 -12.88 3.73 -23.29
CA THR A 71 -13.12 2.30 -23.52
C THR A 71 -12.15 1.51 -22.65
N ILE A 72 -12.69 0.70 -21.72
CA ILE A 72 -11.91 -0.11 -20.80
C ILE A 72 -12.47 -1.52 -20.84
N GLN A 73 -11.69 -2.49 -21.29
CA GLN A 73 -12.13 -3.87 -21.41
C GLN A 73 -10.98 -4.86 -21.19
N SER A 74 -11.34 -6.04 -20.71
CA SER A 74 -10.40 -7.15 -20.60
C SER A 74 -9.99 -7.64 -21.99
N GLN A 75 -8.69 -7.88 -22.18
CA GLN A 75 -8.14 -8.49 -23.39
C GLN A 75 -7.39 -9.78 -23.01
N GLY A 76 -8.03 -10.92 -23.22
CA GLY A 76 -7.50 -12.20 -22.75
C GLY A 76 -7.60 -12.36 -21.24
N SER A 77 -6.68 -13.11 -20.64
CA SER A 77 -6.70 -13.49 -19.23
C SER A 77 -5.91 -12.57 -18.31
N ASP A 78 -5.08 -11.68 -18.88
CA ASP A 78 -4.03 -10.96 -18.15
C ASP A 78 -3.79 -9.52 -18.63
N ARG A 79 -4.56 -9.04 -19.63
CA ARG A 79 -4.41 -7.71 -20.20
C ARG A 79 -5.67 -6.87 -20.07
N ILE A 80 -5.49 -5.56 -19.99
CA ILE A 80 -6.54 -4.55 -19.98
C ILE A 80 -6.30 -3.62 -21.16
N LEU A 81 -7.26 -3.52 -22.07
CA LEU A 81 -7.25 -2.54 -23.14
C LEU A 81 -7.89 -1.25 -22.61
N VAL A 82 -7.16 -0.14 -22.72
CA VAL A 82 -7.63 1.20 -22.35
C VAL A 82 -7.48 2.13 -23.53
N GLN A 83 -8.57 2.71 -24.00
CA GLN A 83 -8.58 3.71 -25.07
C GLN A 83 -9.14 5.02 -24.49
N LEU A 84 -8.38 6.09 -24.62
CA LEU A 84 -8.69 7.39 -24.02
C LEU A 84 -8.62 8.48 -25.09
N PRO A 85 -9.72 8.78 -25.78
CA PRO A 85 -9.73 9.83 -26.79
C PRO A 85 -9.50 11.21 -26.14
N GLY A 86 -8.77 12.09 -26.82
CA GLY A 86 -8.59 13.50 -26.40
C GLY A 86 -7.62 13.71 -25.24
N VAL A 87 -6.80 12.74 -24.86
CA VAL A 87 -5.80 12.89 -23.80
C VAL A 87 -4.70 13.85 -24.22
N LYS A 88 -4.50 14.92 -23.43
CA LYS A 88 -3.44 15.93 -23.66
C LYS A 88 -2.06 15.47 -23.16
N ASP A 89 -2.00 14.68 -22.09
CA ASP A 89 -0.76 14.16 -21.48
C ASP A 89 -0.88 12.64 -21.25
N PRO A 90 -0.62 11.82 -22.28
CA PRO A 90 -0.71 10.38 -22.19
C PRO A 90 0.25 9.79 -21.16
N GLU A 91 1.46 10.34 -21.03
CA GLU A 91 2.48 9.82 -20.11
C GLU A 91 2.08 10.03 -18.63
N ARG A 92 1.47 11.15 -18.30
CA ARG A 92 0.92 11.35 -16.95
C ARG A 92 -0.18 10.34 -16.63
N ILE A 93 -1.12 10.14 -17.57
CA ILE A 93 -2.22 9.16 -17.39
C ILE A 93 -1.64 7.75 -17.24
N LYS A 94 -0.70 7.35 -18.08
CA LYS A 94 -0.03 6.05 -17.99
C LYS A 94 0.63 5.86 -16.62
N ARG A 95 1.35 6.86 -16.12
CA ARG A 95 1.95 6.82 -14.76
C ARG A 95 0.89 6.69 -13.66
N LEU A 96 -0.23 7.42 -13.76
CA LEU A 96 -1.32 7.34 -12.78
C LEU A 96 -1.99 5.96 -12.80
N LEU A 97 -2.26 5.42 -13.97
CA LEU A 97 -2.91 4.12 -14.11
C LEU A 97 -2.01 2.97 -13.64
N GLY A 98 -0.69 3.06 -13.90
CA GLY A 98 0.27 1.99 -13.56
C GLY A 98 0.68 1.95 -12.08
N LYS A 99 0.51 3.05 -11.31
CA LYS A 99 0.84 3.04 -9.88
C LYS A 99 -0.07 2.11 -9.10
N THR A 100 0.53 1.24 -8.27
CA THR A 100 -0.23 0.32 -7.41
C THR A 100 -1.05 1.10 -6.38
N ALA A 101 -0.52 2.20 -5.86
CA ALA A 101 -1.12 3.07 -4.84
C ALA A 101 -1.47 2.33 -3.54
N LYS A 102 -0.67 1.34 -3.17
CA LYS A 102 -0.83 0.60 -1.92
C LYS A 102 -0.29 1.42 -0.76
N MET A 103 -1.19 2.15 -0.10
CA MET A 103 -0.85 2.95 1.07
C MET A 103 -0.96 2.14 2.36
N ASN A 104 -0.08 2.43 3.31
CA ASN A 104 -0.18 1.92 4.67
C ASN A 104 0.54 2.84 5.67
N PHE A 105 0.12 2.76 6.93
CA PHE A 105 0.68 3.51 8.03
C PHE A 105 1.48 2.58 8.93
N ARG A 106 2.75 2.94 9.20
CA ARG A 106 3.70 2.13 9.96
C ARG A 106 4.48 2.98 10.94
N LEU A 107 4.86 2.42 12.07
CA LEU A 107 5.76 3.10 13.00
C LEU A 107 7.19 3.12 12.42
N VAL A 108 7.86 4.25 12.58
CA VAL A 108 9.30 4.34 12.34
C VAL A 108 10.03 3.62 13.46
N ASP A 109 11.02 2.83 13.10
CA ASP A 109 11.92 2.16 14.03
C ASP A 109 13.13 3.07 14.26
N GLN A 110 13.33 3.50 15.49
CA GLN A 110 14.39 4.44 15.87
C GLN A 110 15.64 3.72 16.42
N SER A 111 15.73 2.40 16.25
CA SER A 111 16.85 1.60 16.76
C SER A 111 18.19 1.87 16.06
N ILE A 112 18.15 2.39 14.82
CA ILE A 112 19.34 2.77 14.05
C ILE A 112 19.22 4.24 13.68
N PRO A 113 20.27 5.06 13.92
CA PRO A 113 20.31 6.46 13.47
C PRO A 113 20.15 6.57 11.96
N GLY A 114 19.43 7.60 11.48
CA GLY A 114 19.16 7.77 10.04
C GLY A 114 20.41 7.88 9.17
N ALA A 115 21.50 8.45 9.70
CA ALA A 115 22.78 8.56 9.00
C ALA A 115 23.42 7.22 8.66
N ASP A 116 23.15 6.18 9.44
CA ASP A 116 23.77 4.86 9.29
C ASP A 116 22.93 3.90 8.44
N LEU A 117 21.72 4.32 8.00
CA LEU A 117 20.81 3.43 7.26
C LEU A 117 21.32 3.01 5.89
N HIS A 118 22.23 3.77 5.28
CA HIS A 118 22.83 3.41 3.99
C HIS A 118 23.82 2.23 4.08
N THR A 119 24.40 2.00 5.26
CA THR A 119 25.41 0.96 5.50
C THR A 119 24.88 -0.16 6.41
N SER A 120 23.75 0.04 7.06
CA SER A 120 23.18 -0.89 8.03
C SER A 120 22.23 -1.89 7.37
N ARG A 121 22.13 -3.07 7.97
CA ARG A 121 21.09 -4.04 7.65
C ARG A 121 19.88 -3.82 8.55
N ALA A 122 18.68 -3.81 7.98
CA ALA A 122 17.45 -3.71 8.76
C ALA A 122 17.34 -4.85 9.79
N PRO A 123 17.01 -4.55 11.05
CA PRO A 123 16.77 -5.57 12.07
C PRO A 123 15.52 -6.40 11.74
N PRO A 124 15.39 -7.61 12.35
CA PRO A 124 14.19 -8.43 12.18
C PRO A 124 12.92 -7.66 12.55
N GLY A 125 11.90 -7.74 11.68
CA GLY A 125 10.63 -7.03 11.87
C GLY A 125 10.60 -5.60 11.36
N SER A 126 11.71 -5.06 10.85
CA SER A 126 11.81 -3.74 10.22
C SER A 126 12.35 -3.84 8.79
N GLU A 127 12.19 -2.80 8.01
CA GLU A 127 12.75 -2.66 6.66
C GLU A 127 13.16 -1.21 6.40
N ILE A 128 14.16 -1.02 5.55
CA ILE A 128 14.64 0.30 5.14
C ILE A 128 13.91 0.69 3.86
N LEU A 129 13.24 1.84 3.88
CA LEU A 129 12.50 2.37 2.74
C LEU A 129 13.00 3.77 2.37
N PRO A 130 13.12 4.08 1.07
CA PRO A 130 13.47 5.42 0.62
C PRO A 130 12.29 6.39 0.78
N SER A 131 12.60 7.66 1.05
CA SER A 131 11.63 8.75 0.92
C SER A 131 11.32 8.99 -0.56
N ASP A 132 10.06 9.35 -0.85
CA ASP A 132 9.64 9.74 -2.21
C ASP A 132 10.03 11.21 -2.52
N ASN A 133 10.06 12.08 -1.50
CA ASN A 133 10.13 13.54 -1.68
C ASN A 133 11.32 14.19 -0.96
N GLU A 134 12.07 13.44 -0.14
CA GLU A 134 13.17 13.99 0.63
C GLU A 134 14.50 13.37 0.19
N VAL A 135 15.51 14.21 0.06
CA VAL A 135 16.86 13.80 -0.28
C VAL A 135 17.86 14.26 0.77
N ASP A 136 18.94 13.52 0.93
CA ASP A 136 20.05 13.90 1.78
C ASP A 136 20.88 15.03 1.13
N ARG A 137 21.90 15.49 1.86
CA ARG A 137 22.85 16.53 1.36
C ARG A 137 23.61 16.15 0.10
N PHE A 138 23.59 14.89 -0.28
CA PHE A 138 24.25 14.37 -1.50
C PHE A 138 23.25 14.13 -2.63
N GLY A 139 21.98 14.51 -2.50
CA GLY A 139 20.92 14.30 -3.48
C GLY A 139 20.38 12.87 -3.56
N ARG A 140 20.73 11.98 -2.62
CA ARG A 140 20.21 10.62 -2.55
C ARG A 140 18.91 10.61 -1.74
N PRO A 141 17.94 9.75 -2.06
CA PRO A 141 16.71 9.62 -1.27
C PRO A 141 17.01 9.39 0.21
N LEU A 142 16.38 10.17 1.09
CA LEU A 142 16.47 9.96 2.53
C LEU A 142 15.90 8.57 2.86
N LEU A 143 16.59 7.83 3.72
CA LEU A 143 16.15 6.49 4.13
C LEU A 143 15.43 6.54 5.48
N HIS A 144 14.38 5.73 5.61
CA HIS A 144 13.66 5.53 6.85
C HIS A 144 13.64 4.06 7.22
N LEU A 145 13.98 3.75 8.46
CA LEU A 145 13.78 2.42 9.02
C LEU A 145 12.35 2.35 9.54
N VAL A 146 11.51 1.49 8.95
CA VAL A 146 10.10 1.36 9.32
C VAL A 146 9.79 -0.06 9.75
N ARG A 147 8.89 -0.23 10.69
CA ARG A 147 8.41 -1.55 11.10
C ARG A 147 7.60 -2.19 9.97
N LYS A 148 7.81 -3.48 9.72
CA LYS A 148 7.03 -4.23 8.70
C LYS A 148 5.54 -4.33 9.05
N ARG A 149 5.21 -4.28 10.36
CA ARG A 149 3.83 -4.34 10.82
C ARG A 149 3.05 -3.11 10.36
N VAL A 150 2.04 -3.34 9.55
CA VAL A 150 1.07 -2.32 9.14
C VAL A 150 0.14 -2.05 10.33
N MET A 151 0.07 -0.78 10.75
CA MET A 151 -0.79 -0.34 11.84
C MET A 151 -2.19 0.01 11.36
N VAL A 152 -2.26 0.73 10.22
CA VAL A 152 -3.51 1.04 9.51
C VAL A 152 -3.27 0.86 8.03
N ALA A 153 -4.15 0.16 7.35
CA ALA A 153 -4.08 -0.10 5.92
C ALA A 153 -4.86 0.94 5.12
N GLY A 154 -4.42 1.21 3.90
CA GLY A 154 -5.03 2.21 3.02
C GLY A 154 -6.42 1.82 2.51
N GLU A 155 -6.78 0.53 2.58
CA GLU A 155 -8.13 0.07 2.23
C GLU A 155 -9.23 0.66 3.13
N SER A 156 -8.86 1.17 4.31
CA SER A 156 -9.78 1.88 5.21
C SER A 156 -9.93 3.37 4.89
N LEU A 157 -9.26 3.88 3.84
CA LEU A 157 -9.49 5.27 3.39
C LEU A 157 -10.84 5.39 2.71
N GLU A 158 -11.63 6.36 3.17
CA GLU A 158 -12.91 6.74 2.58
C GLU A 158 -12.76 7.87 1.58
N ASP A 159 -11.90 8.86 1.90
CA ASP A 159 -11.70 10.04 1.07
C ASP A 159 -10.27 10.58 1.16
N ALA A 160 -9.82 11.25 0.08
CA ALA A 160 -8.58 11.99 0.02
C ALA A 160 -8.69 13.18 -0.92
N GLN A 161 -8.24 14.35 -0.50
CA GLN A 161 -8.35 15.59 -1.27
C GLN A 161 -7.06 16.40 -1.20
N ALA A 162 -6.64 16.96 -2.35
CA ALA A 162 -5.57 17.94 -2.38
C ALA A 162 -6.10 19.29 -1.87
N THR A 163 -5.40 19.85 -0.91
CA THR A 163 -5.74 21.15 -0.32
C THR A 163 -4.47 21.96 -0.06
N ILE A 164 -4.64 23.18 0.43
CA ILE A 164 -3.52 24.05 0.81
C ILE A 164 -3.58 24.23 2.32
N ASP A 165 -2.49 23.91 2.98
CA ASP A 165 -2.28 24.17 4.41
C ASP A 165 -1.06 25.05 4.59
N GLN A 166 -1.22 26.19 5.30
CA GLN A 166 -0.17 27.18 5.52
C GLN A 166 0.58 27.60 4.23
N GLY A 167 -0.15 27.75 3.11
CA GLY A 167 0.42 28.11 1.81
C GLY A 167 1.14 26.96 1.07
N ARG A 168 1.09 25.74 1.57
CA ARG A 168 1.73 24.56 0.94
C ARG A 168 0.70 23.55 0.48
N PRO A 169 0.89 22.94 -0.71
CA PRO A 169 0.04 21.85 -1.16
C PRO A 169 0.21 20.62 -0.24
N VAL A 170 -0.91 20.08 0.23
CA VAL A 170 -0.98 18.90 1.08
C VAL A 170 -2.12 17.99 0.62
N VAL A 171 -2.20 16.78 1.13
CA VAL A 171 -3.34 15.88 0.92
C VAL A 171 -4.02 15.62 2.25
N SER A 172 -5.26 16.08 2.40
CA SER A 172 -6.12 15.67 3.50
C SER A 172 -6.70 14.29 3.22
N PHE A 173 -6.89 13.48 4.25
CA PHE A 173 -7.50 12.17 4.13
C PHE A 173 -8.47 11.92 5.28
N ARG A 174 -9.42 11.00 5.05
CA ARG A 174 -10.36 10.52 6.04
C ARG A 174 -10.50 9.01 5.91
N PHE A 175 -10.49 8.33 7.06
CA PHE A 175 -10.79 6.91 7.17
C PHE A 175 -12.28 6.65 7.35
N ASP A 176 -12.71 5.45 6.98
CA ASP A 176 -13.98 4.88 7.39
C ASP A 176 -14.04 4.65 8.92
N ALA A 177 -15.19 4.25 9.44
CA ALA A 177 -15.38 4.05 10.87
C ALA A 177 -14.43 2.99 11.48
N VAL A 178 -14.02 1.98 10.73
CA VAL A 178 -13.10 0.93 11.18
C VAL A 178 -11.67 1.46 11.22
N GLY A 179 -11.22 2.11 10.15
CA GLY A 179 -9.92 2.76 10.05
C GLY A 179 -9.76 3.87 11.09
N ALA A 180 -10.78 4.71 11.30
CA ALA A 180 -10.77 5.78 12.28
C ALA A 180 -10.54 5.25 13.70
N ARG A 181 -11.23 4.19 14.11
CA ARG A 181 -11.01 3.54 15.42
C ARG A 181 -9.59 2.98 15.55
N LYS A 182 -9.08 2.30 14.51
CA LYS A 182 -7.71 1.78 14.49
C LYS A 182 -6.69 2.91 14.57
N PHE A 183 -6.88 3.95 13.76
CA PHE A 183 -5.99 5.11 13.69
C PHE A 183 -5.95 5.87 15.03
N GLY A 184 -7.12 6.12 15.64
CA GLY A 184 -7.22 6.72 16.97
C GLY A 184 -6.50 5.90 18.04
N SER A 185 -6.75 4.59 18.09
CA SER A 185 -6.10 3.68 19.04
C SER A 185 -4.57 3.61 18.84
N VAL A 186 -4.09 3.63 17.59
CA VAL A 186 -2.66 3.62 17.28
C VAL A 186 -2.01 4.94 17.67
N THR A 187 -2.60 6.08 17.30
CA THR A 187 -2.05 7.40 17.61
C THR A 187 -2.03 7.67 19.12
N GLN A 188 -3.07 7.27 19.84
CA GLN A 188 -3.14 7.38 21.30
C GLN A 188 -1.99 6.63 22.01
N ARG A 189 -1.67 5.41 21.55
CA ARG A 189 -0.61 4.59 22.17
C ARG A 189 0.82 4.97 21.74
N ASN A 190 0.95 5.82 20.72
CA ASN A 190 2.24 6.15 20.13
C ASN A 190 2.49 7.65 20.02
N VAL A 191 1.91 8.46 20.93
CA VAL A 191 2.22 9.89 21.03
C VAL A 191 3.73 10.06 21.22
N GLY A 192 4.32 11.05 20.58
CA GLY A 192 5.77 11.32 20.56
C GLY A 192 6.58 10.48 19.58
N LYS A 193 5.98 9.48 18.92
CA LYS A 193 6.69 8.63 17.96
C LYS A 193 6.41 9.05 16.51
N PRO A 194 7.40 8.95 15.61
CA PRO A 194 7.19 9.19 14.19
C PRO A 194 6.36 8.06 13.55
N PHE A 195 5.41 8.46 12.72
CA PHE A 195 4.45 7.58 12.07
C PHE A 195 4.52 7.73 10.57
N ALA A 196 5.15 6.76 9.91
CA ALA A 196 5.40 6.80 8.48
C ALA A 196 4.14 6.47 7.67
N ILE A 197 3.88 7.29 6.66
CA ILE A 197 2.92 7.05 5.60
C ILE A 197 3.70 6.49 4.42
N VAL A 198 3.46 5.22 4.11
CA VAL A 198 4.18 4.47 3.08
C VAL A 198 3.26 4.22 1.89
N LEU A 199 3.69 4.57 0.70
CA LEU A 199 3.01 4.32 -0.57
C LEU A 199 3.96 3.56 -1.50
N ASP A 200 3.55 2.39 -1.98
CA ASP A 200 4.33 1.57 -2.92
C ASP A 200 5.80 1.38 -2.49
N LYS A 201 6.02 1.07 -1.20
CA LYS A 201 7.36 0.89 -0.58
C LYS A 201 8.23 2.15 -0.54
N LYS A 202 7.64 3.33 -0.63
CA LYS A 202 8.32 4.62 -0.41
C LYS A 202 7.66 5.37 0.73
N VAL A 203 8.43 6.04 1.55
CA VAL A 203 7.92 6.91 2.61
C VAL A 203 7.57 8.26 2.00
N ILE A 204 6.28 8.61 2.05
CA ILE A 204 5.77 9.90 1.58
C ILE A 204 5.97 10.97 2.65
N SER A 205 5.73 10.61 3.92
CA SER A 205 5.86 11.50 5.08
C SER A 205 5.99 10.65 6.35
N ALA A 206 6.69 11.17 7.34
CA ALA A 206 6.84 10.50 8.63
C ALA A 206 6.70 11.49 9.80
N PRO A 207 5.51 12.12 9.98
CA PRO A 207 5.27 13.07 11.04
C PRO A 207 5.33 12.42 12.42
N VAL A 208 5.72 13.21 13.43
CA VAL A 208 5.59 12.80 14.83
C VAL A 208 4.15 12.96 15.26
N ILE A 209 3.59 11.94 15.90
CA ILE A 209 2.26 11.98 16.50
C ILE A 209 2.33 12.95 17.71
N ARG A 210 1.69 14.11 17.60
CA ARG A 210 1.71 15.12 18.68
C ARG A 210 0.63 14.86 19.72
N GLU A 211 -0.52 14.36 19.28
CA GLU A 211 -1.70 14.07 20.10
C GLU A 211 -2.51 12.90 19.50
N PRO A 212 -3.41 12.27 20.26
CA PRO A 212 -4.31 11.26 19.74
C PRO A 212 -5.22 11.83 18.66
N ILE A 213 -5.32 11.16 17.50
CA ILE A 213 -6.16 11.59 16.38
C ILE A 213 -7.40 10.70 16.35
N LEU A 214 -8.43 11.06 17.13
CA LEU A 214 -9.63 10.24 17.30
C LEU A 214 -10.65 10.39 16.16
N GLY A 215 -10.60 11.51 15.43
CA GLY A 215 -11.54 11.81 14.34
C GLY A 215 -11.27 11.04 13.03
N GLY A 216 -10.20 10.24 12.96
CA GLY A 216 -9.90 9.43 11.79
C GLY A 216 -9.51 10.22 10.54
N SER A 217 -9.19 11.51 10.68
CA SER A 217 -8.75 12.37 9.60
C SER A 217 -7.33 12.86 9.84
N GLY A 218 -6.61 13.20 8.77
CA GLY A 218 -5.26 13.71 8.87
C GLY A 218 -4.81 14.40 7.60
N ILE A 219 -3.58 14.90 7.65
CA ILE A 219 -2.94 15.62 6.54
C ILE A 219 -1.61 14.93 6.21
N ILE A 220 -1.41 14.64 4.94
CA ILE A 220 -0.12 14.19 4.39
C ILE A 220 0.60 15.44 3.91
N SER A 221 1.61 15.84 4.65
CA SER A 221 2.51 16.93 4.29
C SER A 221 3.78 16.41 3.64
N GLY A 222 4.37 17.20 2.75
CA GLY A 222 5.61 16.85 2.05
C GLY A 222 6.02 17.97 1.10
N ARG A 223 7.05 17.76 0.29
CA ARG A 223 7.46 18.71 -0.75
C ARG A 223 6.63 18.48 -2.02
N PHE A 224 5.32 18.70 -1.94
CA PHE A 224 4.43 18.50 -3.08
C PHE A 224 4.33 19.76 -3.94
N THR A 225 4.28 19.57 -5.25
CA THR A 225 3.66 20.54 -6.15
C THR A 225 2.14 20.37 -6.09
N THR A 226 1.38 21.37 -6.50
CA THR A 226 -0.09 21.28 -6.59
C THR A 226 -0.54 20.09 -7.45
N ALA A 227 0.18 19.82 -8.56
CA ALA A 227 -0.08 18.67 -9.42
C ALA A 227 0.19 17.34 -8.72
N ALA A 228 1.33 17.21 -8.00
CA ALA A 228 1.67 16.00 -7.27
C ALA A 228 0.67 15.71 -6.13
N ALA A 229 0.21 16.74 -5.42
CA ALA A 229 -0.81 16.58 -4.37
C ALA A 229 -2.15 16.11 -4.96
N ARG A 230 -2.57 16.66 -6.12
CA ARG A 230 -3.78 16.22 -6.83
C ARG A 230 -3.66 14.75 -7.29
N ASP A 231 -2.53 14.39 -7.88
CA ASP A 231 -2.29 13.03 -8.35
C ASP A 231 -2.27 12.03 -7.18
N LEU A 232 -1.65 12.39 -6.06
CA LEU A 232 -1.65 11.57 -4.85
C LEU A 232 -3.06 11.43 -4.28
N ALA A 233 -3.82 12.50 -4.14
CA ALA A 233 -5.20 12.47 -3.66
C ALA A 233 -6.09 11.57 -4.54
N LEU A 234 -5.96 11.69 -5.86
CA LEU A 234 -6.66 10.83 -6.82
C LEU A 234 -6.32 9.35 -6.59
N LEU A 235 -5.03 9.01 -6.50
CA LEU A 235 -4.58 7.63 -6.28
C LEU A 235 -5.12 7.05 -4.97
N LEU A 236 -5.12 7.84 -3.89
CA LEU A 236 -5.60 7.40 -2.58
C LEU A 236 -7.11 7.19 -2.56
N ARG A 237 -7.88 8.08 -3.18
CA ARG A 237 -9.34 8.02 -3.25
C ARG A 237 -9.83 6.85 -4.12
N THR A 238 -9.15 6.59 -5.23
CA THR A 238 -9.53 5.52 -6.16
C THR A 238 -9.08 4.12 -5.71
N GLY A 239 -8.20 4.07 -4.73
CA GLY A 239 -7.72 2.84 -4.11
C GLY A 239 -6.58 2.14 -4.85
N ALA A 240 -6.07 1.09 -4.20
CA ALA A 240 -4.93 0.33 -4.67
C ALA A 240 -5.31 -0.68 -5.77
N LEU A 241 -4.42 -0.85 -6.74
CA LEU A 241 -4.47 -1.97 -7.67
C LEU A 241 -4.11 -3.28 -6.93
N PRO A 242 -4.79 -4.38 -7.20
CA PRO A 242 -4.49 -5.67 -6.58
C PRO A 242 -3.11 -6.22 -7.01
N VAL A 243 -2.70 -5.87 -8.23
CA VAL A 243 -1.40 -6.23 -8.81
C VAL A 243 -0.85 -5.03 -9.62
N PRO A 244 0.48 -4.89 -9.73
CA PRO A 244 1.05 -3.87 -10.60
C PRO A 244 0.69 -4.12 -12.07
N LEU A 245 0.43 -3.06 -12.82
CA LEU A 245 0.27 -3.07 -14.27
C LEU A 245 1.62 -2.77 -14.93
N THR A 246 1.99 -3.56 -15.93
CA THR A 246 3.24 -3.43 -16.70
C THR A 246 2.95 -3.22 -18.17
#